data_b205122a12c226d25d549bda87555106
#
_entry.id   b205122a12c226d25d549bda87555106
#
_cell.length_a   1.000
_cell.length_b   1.000
_cell.length_c   1.000
_cell.angle_alpha   90.00
_cell.angle_beta   90.00
_cell.angle_gamma   90.00
#
_symmetry.space_group_name_H-M   'P 1'
#
loop_
_entity.id
_entity.type
_entity.pdbx_description
1 polymer ?
#
loop_
_entity_poly.entity_id
_entity_poly.type
_entity_poly.pdbx_seq_one_letter_code
_entity_poly.pdbx_strand_id
1 'polypeptide(L)'
;QERCHWYGFWNYGDFMHTTDPVRGGWLYDVGGFAWDNTELATNMWLWYSFLRTGRKDLWKMAEAMFRHNSEVDVYHCGPHAGLGTRHNVSHWGCGAKEARISQAWWNRFYYYLTGDERAGELMEEVRDADQLLYTLDPMRLAQPREQYPCTAPARLRIGPDWLAYAGNWF
;
A
#
# COMPACT_ATOMS: atom_id res chain seq x y z
N GLN A 1 -3.73 -5.84 17.31
CA GLN A 1 -3.20 -4.47 17.41
C GLN A 1 -3.21 -3.96 18.84
N GLU A 2 -4.37 -3.90 19.50
CA GLU A 2 -4.48 -3.46 20.91
C GLU A 2 -3.50 -4.19 21.84
N ARG A 3 -3.46 -5.53 21.77
CA ARG A 3 -2.57 -6.35 22.59
C ARG A 3 -1.09 -6.05 22.41
N CYS A 4 -0.68 -5.66 21.20
CA CYS A 4 0.71 -5.38 20.85
C CYS A 4 1.01 -3.88 20.76
N HIS A 5 0.01 -3.02 21.02
CA HIS A 5 0.13 -1.57 20.89
C HIS A 5 0.66 -1.09 19.54
N TRP A 6 0.25 -1.73 18.45
CA TRP A 6 0.72 -1.42 17.09
C TRP A 6 0.00 -0.20 16.52
N TYR A 7 0.16 0.93 17.18
CA TYR A 7 -0.31 2.22 16.72
C TYR A 7 0.86 3.16 16.38
N GLY A 8 2.09 2.60 16.37
CA GLY A 8 3.32 3.31 16.15
C GLY A 8 3.71 3.44 14.69
N PHE A 9 4.67 4.30 14.44
CA PHE A 9 5.06 4.70 13.11
C PHE A 9 5.57 3.56 12.23
N TRP A 10 6.20 2.53 12.81
CA TRP A 10 6.81 1.44 12.06
C TRP A 10 5.87 0.26 11.77
N ASN A 11 4.97 -0.03 12.68
CA ASN A 11 4.03 -1.14 12.55
C ASN A 11 2.58 -0.65 12.48
N TYR A 12 2.42 0.61 12.27
CA TYR A 12 1.11 1.21 12.16
C TYR A 12 0.43 0.82 10.89
N GLY A 13 -0.75 0.35 11.05
CA GLY A 13 -1.58 0.06 9.94
C GLY A 13 -1.37 -1.32 9.33
N ASP A 14 -0.17 -1.88 9.39
CA ASP A 14 0.06 -3.22 8.90
C ASP A 14 -0.44 -4.29 9.86
N PHE A 15 -1.04 -5.33 9.31
CA PHE A 15 -1.45 -6.50 10.07
C PHE A 15 -0.43 -7.61 9.94
N MET A 16 -0.11 -8.23 11.06
CA MET A 16 0.59 -9.49 11.05
C MET A 16 -0.43 -10.63 10.94
N HIS A 17 -0.35 -11.42 9.91
CA HIS A 17 -1.30 -12.51 9.67
C HIS A 17 -0.70 -13.91 9.77
N THR A 18 0.63 -14.02 9.90
CA THR A 18 1.28 -15.32 9.96
C THR A 18 1.86 -15.59 11.35
N THR A 19 1.47 -16.70 11.95
CA THR A 19 2.00 -17.15 13.23
C THR A 19 2.92 -18.35 13.04
N ASP A 20 3.94 -18.45 13.89
CA ASP A 20 4.76 -19.65 14.04
C ASP A 20 4.12 -20.55 15.11
N PRO A 21 3.49 -21.66 14.76
CA PRO A 21 2.84 -22.53 15.73
C PRO A 21 3.84 -23.27 16.63
N VAL A 22 5.09 -23.41 16.19
CA VAL A 22 6.15 -24.08 16.96
C VAL A 22 6.69 -23.19 18.05
N ARG A 23 6.91 -21.90 17.73
CA ARG A 23 7.44 -20.92 18.68
C ARG A 23 6.35 -20.18 19.46
N GLY A 24 5.09 -20.35 19.06
CA GLY A 24 3.95 -19.67 19.69
C GLY A 24 3.96 -18.15 19.49
N GLY A 25 4.61 -17.65 18.45
CA GLY A 25 4.75 -16.23 18.18
C GLY A 25 4.37 -15.85 16.75
N TRP A 26 4.45 -14.55 16.46
CA TRP A 26 4.26 -14.03 15.11
C TRP A 26 5.56 -14.09 14.32
N LEU A 27 5.46 -14.33 13.02
CA LEU A 27 6.61 -14.27 12.12
C LEU A 27 6.84 -12.81 11.72
N TYR A 28 7.88 -12.23 12.24
CA TYR A 28 8.36 -10.92 11.84
C TYR A 28 9.29 -11.03 10.62
N ASP A 29 9.31 -10.00 9.82
CA ASP A 29 10.26 -9.83 8.72
C ASP A 29 10.39 -11.01 7.75
N VAL A 30 9.33 -11.76 7.57
CA VAL A 30 9.30 -12.82 6.57
C VAL A 30 8.83 -12.27 5.22
N GLY A 31 9.46 -11.18 4.80
CA GLY A 31 9.40 -10.65 3.45
C GLY A 31 8.02 -10.55 2.82
N GLY A 32 7.06 -9.95 3.47
CA GLY A 32 5.72 -9.76 2.92
C GLY A 32 4.72 -10.88 3.19
N PHE A 33 5.16 -11.97 3.78
CA PHE A 33 4.25 -13.06 4.14
C PHE A 33 3.62 -12.92 5.52
N ALA A 34 4.16 -12.04 6.35
CA ALA A 34 3.72 -11.86 7.73
C ALA A 34 2.80 -10.65 7.91
N TRP A 35 2.76 -9.73 6.99
CA TRP A 35 2.06 -8.47 7.10
C TRP A 35 1.06 -8.27 5.97
N ASP A 36 -0.13 -7.82 6.32
CA ASP A 36 -1.12 -7.29 5.38
C ASP A 36 -0.98 -5.77 5.29
N ASN A 37 -0.82 -5.29 4.09
CA ASN A 37 -0.79 -3.87 3.77
C ASN A 37 -1.84 -3.53 2.71
N THR A 38 -1.74 -2.35 2.11
CA THR A 38 -2.68 -1.91 1.08
C THR A 38 -2.71 -2.78 -0.18
N GLU A 39 -1.72 -3.63 -0.40
CA GLU A 39 -1.73 -4.56 -1.53
C GLU A 39 -2.99 -5.43 -1.55
N LEU A 40 -3.50 -5.79 -0.38
CA LEU A 40 -4.72 -6.56 -0.21
C LEU A 40 -5.98 -5.70 -0.03
N ALA A 41 -5.87 -4.41 -0.26
CA ALA A 41 -6.94 -3.42 -0.07
C ALA A 41 -7.52 -3.40 1.35
N THR A 42 -6.71 -3.69 2.36
CA THR A 42 -7.13 -3.80 3.75
C THR A 42 -7.67 -2.48 4.30
N ASN A 43 -7.11 -1.35 3.89
CA ASN A 43 -7.63 -0.04 4.25
C ASN A 43 -9.06 0.20 3.72
N MET A 44 -9.38 -0.25 2.50
CA MET A 44 -10.75 -0.20 1.98
C MET A 44 -11.71 -1.02 2.84
N TRP A 45 -11.32 -2.26 3.17
CA TRP A 45 -12.10 -3.12 4.04
C TRP A 45 -12.36 -2.48 5.41
N LEU A 46 -11.36 -1.86 6.00
CA LEU A 46 -11.47 -1.17 7.29
C LEU A 46 -12.44 0.00 7.22
N TRP A 47 -12.32 0.86 6.20
CA TRP A 47 -13.22 1.99 6.02
C TRP A 47 -14.66 1.56 5.80
N TYR A 48 -14.92 0.59 4.92
CA TYR A 48 -16.27 0.06 4.72
C TYR A 48 -16.83 -0.57 5.98
N SER A 49 -15.99 -1.28 6.74
CA SER A 49 -16.42 -1.86 8.01
C SER A 49 -16.76 -0.79 9.05
N PHE A 50 -15.98 0.28 9.11
CA PHE A 50 -16.29 1.42 9.97
C PHE A 50 -17.59 2.11 9.54
N LEU A 51 -17.75 2.45 8.28
CA LEU A 51 -18.94 3.13 7.76
C LEU A 51 -20.22 2.31 8.00
N ARG A 52 -20.11 1.00 7.95
CA ARG A 52 -21.24 0.10 8.21
C ARG A 52 -21.57 -0.03 9.69
N THR A 53 -20.61 0.05 10.58
CA THR A 53 -20.79 -0.33 11.99
C THR A 53 -20.62 0.82 12.98
N GLY A 54 -19.93 1.88 12.61
CA GLY A 54 -19.56 2.99 13.50
C GLY A 54 -18.57 2.60 14.61
N ARG A 55 -17.93 1.43 14.53
CA ARG A 55 -17.04 0.94 15.58
C ARG A 55 -15.76 1.76 15.68
N LYS A 56 -15.45 2.23 16.89
CA LYS A 56 -14.28 3.06 17.17
C LYS A 56 -12.95 2.33 16.94
N ASP A 57 -12.89 1.04 17.20
CA ASP A 57 -11.68 0.23 16.97
C ASP A 57 -11.36 0.09 15.47
N LEU A 58 -12.39 -0.02 14.63
CA LEU A 58 -12.21 0.00 13.18
C LEU A 58 -11.73 1.36 12.68
N TRP A 59 -12.27 2.46 13.23
CA TRP A 59 -11.77 3.80 12.93
C TRP A 59 -10.27 3.92 13.24
N LYS A 60 -9.87 3.60 14.48
CA LYS A 60 -8.46 3.68 14.90
C LYS A 60 -7.54 2.88 14.00
N MET A 61 -7.98 1.68 13.60
CA MET A 61 -7.18 0.83 12.74
C MET A 61 -7.11 1.37 11.31
N ALA A 62 -8.23 1.85 10.78
CA ALA A 62 -8.29 2.45 9.45
C ALA A 62 -7.42 3.71 9.36
N GLU A 63 -7.47 4.57 10.39
CA GLU A 63 -6.62 5.75 10.47
C GLU A 63 -5.13 5.38 10.56
N ALA A 64 -4.78 4.43 11.41
CA ALA A 64 -3.41 3.97 11.55
C ALA A 64 -2.86 3.40 10.23
N MET A 65 -3.65 2.58 9.55
CA MET A 65 -3.27 2.02 8.26
C MET A 65 -3.18 3.09 7.17
N PHE A 66 -4.09 4.05 7.15
CA PHE A 66 -4.01 5.19 6.23
C PHE A 66 -2.69 5.94 6.40
N ARG A 67 -2.35 6.33 7.63
CA ARG A 67 -1.12 7.07 7.90
C ARG A 67 0.13 6.27 7.55
N HIS A 68 0.16 4.99 7.91
CA HIS A 68 1.28 4.13 7.57
C HIS A 68 1.47 4.02 6.05
N ASN A 69 0.42 3.67 5.34
CA ASN A 69 0.49 3.46 3.90
C ASN A 69 0.76 4.73 3.11
N SER A 70 0.25 5.86 3.55
CA SER A 70 0.41 7.13 2.83
C SER A 70 1.73 7.83 3.16
N GLU A 71 2.20 7.71 4.41
CA GLU A 71 3.38 8.45 4.89
C GLU A 71 4.64 7.59 4.91
N VAL A 72 4.52 6.27 5.11
CA VAL A 72 5.67 5.38 5.27
C VAL A 72 5.90 4.49 4.06
N ASP A 73 4.85 3.92 3.50
CA ASP A 73 4.97 2.97 2.39
C ASP A 73 5.17 3.64 1.03
N VAL A 74 5.06 4.95 0.94
CA VAL A 74 5.16 5.72 -0.30
C VAL A 74 6.51 6.43 -0.39
N TYR A 75 7.08 6.46 -1.57
CA TYR A 75 8.24 7.29 -1.88
C TYR A 75 7.77 8.71 -2.18
N HIS A 76 8.08 9.66 -1.31
CA HIS A 76 7.67 11.07 -1.45
C HIS A 76 8.60 11.88 -2.35
N CYS A 77 9.78 11.36 -2.67
CA CYS A 77 10.76 12.05 -3.51
C CYS A 77 11.62 11.07 -4.31
N GLY A 78 12.40 11.62 -5.22
CA GLY A 78 13.32 10.84 -6.05
C GLY A 78 12.64 10.15 -7.24
N PRO A 79 13.36 9.24 -7.93
CA PRO A 79 12.90 8.66 -9.19
C PRO A 79 11.71 7.70 -9.05
N HIS A 80 11.30 7.40 -7.83
CA HIS A 80 10.17 6.52 -7.53
C HIS A 80 9.04 7.24 -6.79
N ALA A 81 9.08 8.59 -6.73
CA ALA A 81 8.04 9.36 -6.06
C ALA A 81 6.64 8.96 -6.53
N GLY A 82 5.72 8.80 -5.59
CA GLY A 82 4.36 8.34 -5.85
C GLY A 82 4.18 6.81 -5.91
N LEU A 83 5.25 6.03 -5.95
CA LEU A 83 5.16 4.56 -5.85
C LEU A 83 5.32 4.11 -4.40
N GLY A 84 4.70 2.98 -4.07
CA GLY A 84 4.83 2.38 -2.74
C GLY A 84 5.74 1.17 -2.70
N THR A 85 6.17 0.82 -1.49
CA THR A 85 6.81 -0.46 -1.16
C THR A 85 5.75 -1.50 -0.83
N ARG A 86 6.10 -2.75 -0.91
CA ARG A 86 5.21 -3.83 -0.49
C ARG A 86 5.94 -4.92 0.26
N HIS A 87 5.19 -5.77 0.92
CA HIS A 87 5.62 -7.04 1.47
C HIS A 87 6.73 -6.97 2.51
N ASN A 88 6.89 -5.89 3.22
CA ASN A 88 8.02 -5.83 4.08
C ASN A 88 7.77 -4.97 5.32
N VAL A 89 8.09 -5.47 6.48
CA VAL A 89 8.05 -4.73 7.74
C VAL A 89 9.07 -3.61 7.75
N SER A 90 10.23 -3.84 7.15
CA SER A 90 11.30 -2.86 7.06
C SER A 90 11.21 -1.98 5.81
N HIS A 91 10.10 -1.84 5.19
CA HIS A 91 9.72 -1.07 3.98
C HIS A 91 10.85 -0.71 3.00
N TRP A 92 12.02 -0.44 3.52
CA TRP A 92 13.24 -0.07 2.79
C TRP A 92 13.89 -1.24 2.08
N GLY A 93 13.69 -2.46 2.56
CA GLY A 93 14.26 -3.67 1.99
C GLY A 93 13.50 -4.20 0.78
N CYS A 94 12.28 -3.75 0.55
CA CYS A 94 11.48 -4.22 -0.58
C CYS A 94 11.98 -3.64 -1.91
N GLY A 95 12.43 -4.50 -2.82
CA GLY A 95 12.84 -4.11 -4.17
C GLY A 95 11.70 -3.69 -5.10
N ALA A 96 10.47 -4.01 -4.75
CA ALA A 96 9.30 -3.64 -5.54
C ALA A 96 8.97 -2.15 -5.40
N LYS A 97 8.62 -1.54 -6.52
CA LYS A 97 8.12 -0.16 -6.62
C LYS A 97 6.77 -0.28 -7.30
N GLU A 98 5.70 -0.10 -6.55
CA GLU A 98 4.37 -0.53 -6.95
C GLU A 98 3.36 0.60 -6.84
N ALA A 99 2.74 0.99 -7.94
CA ALA A 99 1.64 1.96 -7.94
C ALA A 99 0.43 1.45 -7.13
N ARG A 100 0.24 0.15 -7.06
CA ARG A 100 -0.89 -0.47 -6.34
C ARG A 100 -0.86 -0.29 -4.82
N ILE A 101 0.29 0.09 -4.25
CA ILE A 101 0.41 0.34 -2.81
C ILE A 101 0.03 1.78 -2.48
N SER A 102 0.24 2.71 -3.40
CA SER A 102 0.11 4.14 -3.19
C SER A 102 -1.15 4.75 -3.81
N GLN A 103 -2.22 3.99 -3.98
CA GLN A 103 -3.39 4.47 -4.69
C GLN A 103 -4.13 5.60 -3.96
N ALA A 104 -4.32 6.72 -4.65
CA ALA A 104 -5.02 7.90 -4.13
C ALA A 104 -6.43 7.57 -3.64
N TRP A 105 -7.19 6.80 -4.40
CA TRP A 105 -8.60 6.52 -4.10
C TRP A 105 -8.84 5.77 -2.79
N TRP A 106 -7.85 5.07 -2.25
CA TRP A 106 -7.95 4.41 -0.95
C TRP A 106 -7.91 5.41 0.21
N ASN A 107 -7.28 6.57 -0.01
CA ASN A 107 -7.12 7.60 1.01
C ASN A 107 -8.32 8.55 1.10
N ARG A 108 -9.22 8.52 0.12
CA ARG A 108 -10.39 9.41 0.05
C ARG A 108 -11.30 9.33 1.28
N PHE A 109 -11.42 8.15 1.89
CA PHE A 109 -12.30 7.97 3.05
C PHE A 109 -11.84 8.81 4.23
N TYR A 110 -10.55 8.80 4.53
CA TYR A 110 -10.00 9.60 5.61
C TYR A 110 -10.15 11.09 5.31
N TYR A 111 -9.81 11.51 4.12
CA TYR A 111 -9.97 12.90 3.68
C TYR A 111 -11.42 13.38 3.81
N TYR A 112 -12.39 12.66 3.26
CA TYR A 112 -13.81 13.08 3.32
C TYR A 112 -14.42 13.01 4.72
N LEU A 113 -13.93 12.14 5.59
CA LEU A 113 -14.45 12.01 6.95
C LEU A 113 -13.85 13.02 7.92
N THR A 114 -12.64 13.52 7.65
CA THR A 114 -11.91 14.38 8.58
C THR A 114 -11.67 15.78 8.06
N GLY A 115 -11.60 15.98 6.74
CA GLY A 115 -11.13 17.23 6.13
C GLY A 115 -9.64 17.47 6.32
N ASP A 116 -8.86 16.41 6.63
CA ASP A 116 -7.41 16.53 6.81
C ASP A 116 -6.72 16.92 5.49
N GLU A 117 -6.21 18.15 5.44
CA GLU A 117 -5.57 18.71 4.24
C GLU A 117 -4.36 17.88 3.82
N ARG A 118 -3.61 17.32 4.80
CA ARG A 118 -2.47 16.46 4.48
C ARG A 118 -2.89 15.19 3.74
N ALA A 119 -4.06 14.64 4.06
CA ALA A 119 -4.59 13.50 3.32
C ALA A 119 -4.87 13.87 1.85
N GLY A 120 -5.38 15.07 1.61
CA GLY A 120 -5.59 15.60 0.26
C GLY A 120 -4.28 15.77 -0.51
N GLU A 121 -3.25 16.34 0.11
CA GLU A 121 -1.91 16.48 -0.48
C GLU A 121 -1.30 15.13 -0.86
N LEU A 122 -1.44 14.11 0.01
CA LEU A 122 -0.95 12.76 -0.25
C LEU A 122 -1.69 12.09 -1.41
N MET A 123 -2.98 12.36 -1.57
CA MET A 123 -3.73 11.88 -2.74
C MET A 123 -3.23 12.53 -4.03
N GLU A 124 -2.98 13.83 -4.01
CA GLU A 124 -2.40 14.54 -5.16
C GLU A 124 -1.00 14.02 -5.52
N GLU A 125 -0.18 13.75 -4.52
CA GLU A 125 1.19 13.25 -4.70
C GLU A 125 1.22 11.91 -5.46
N VAL A 126 0.28 11.03 -5.22
CA VAL A 126 0.24 9.68 -5.80
C VAL A 126 -0.70 9.55 -7.00
N ARG A 127 -1.47 10.59 -7.33
CA ARG A 127 -2.51 10.56 -8.36
C ARG A 127 -1.99 10.06 -9.71
N ASP A 128 -0.84 10.56 -10.12
CA ASP A 128 -0.25 10.28 -11.42
C ASP A 128 0.88 9.23 -11.37
N ALA A 129 0.98 8.47 -10.27
CA ALA A 129 2.06 7.51 -10.05
C ALA A 129 2.06 6.36 -11.09
N ASP A 130 0.93 6.06 -11.69
CA ASP A 130 0.80 5.09 -12.77
C ASP A 130 1.59 5.49 -14.04
N GLN A 131 1.82 6.78 -14.28
CA GLN A 131 2.61 7.27 -15.41
C GLN A 131 4.07 6.81 -15.34
N LEU A 132 4.58 6.54 -14.14
CA LEU A 132 5.91 5.96 -13.97
C LEU A 132 6.05 4.56 -14.59
N LEU A 133 4.96 3.88 -14.87
CA LEU A 133 4.97 2.55 -15.51
C LEU A 133 5.46 2.60 -16.97
N TYR A 134 5.51 3.78 -17.60
CA TYR A 134 6.16 3.95 -18.91
C TYR A 134 7.68 3.80 -18.83
N THR A 135 8.28 4.19 -17.72
CA THR A 135 9.73 4.15 -17.50
C THR A 135 10.15 3.02 -16.58
N LEU A 136 9.36 2.74 -15.57
CA LEU A 136 9.61 1.68 -14.61
C LEU A 136 8.69 0.49 -14.89
N ASP A 137 9.17 -0.45 -15.70
CA ASP A 137 8.42 -1.64 -16.07
C ASP A 137 8.09 -2.51 -14.83
N PRO A 138 6.82 -2.70 -14.50
CA PRO A 138 6.42 -3.53 -13.35
C PRO A 138 6.80 -5.00 -13.50
N MET A 139 7.04 -5.47 -14.73
CA MET A 139 7.45 -6.85 -15.00
C MET A 139 8.98 -7.05 -14.99
N ARG A 140 9.75 -5.99 -14.78
CA ARG A 140 11.22 -5.99 -14.90
C ARG A 140 11.95 -7.09 -14.12
N LEU A 141 11.42 -7.50 -12.97
CA LEU A 141 12.04 -8.51 -12.11
C LEU A 141 11.67 -9.93 -12.53
N ALA A 142 10.45 -10.13 -13.04
CA ALA A 142 9.93 -11.44 -13.39
C ALA A 142 10.11 -11.78 -14.88
N GLN A 143 9.98 -10.78 -15.74
CA GLN A 143 10.06 -10.90 -17.20
C GLN A 143 10.81 -9.70 -17.77
N PRO A 144 12.14 -9.60 -17.60
CA PRO A 144 12.92 -8.50 -18.15
C PRO A 144 12.78 -8.41 -19.66
N ARG A 145 12.76 -7.18 -20.22
CA ARG A 145 12.50 -6.93 -21.65
C ARG A 145 13.55 -7.55 -22.57
N GLU A 146 14.74 -7.76 -22.09
CA GLU A 146 15.84 -8.40 -22.84
C GLU A 146 15.51 -9.86 -23.18
N GLN A 147 14.81 -10.54 -22.27
CA GLN A 147 14.40 -11.92 -22.45
C GLN A 147 12.98 -12.06 -23.01
N TYR A 148 12.14 -11.08 -22.73
CA TYR A 148 10.73 -11.05 -23.13
C TYR A 148 10.44 -9.74 -23.88
N PRO A 149 10.86 -9.62 -25.14
CA PRO A 149 10.70 -8.39 -25.92
C PRO A 149 9.22 -8.00 -26.06
N CYS A 150 8.94 -6.71 -25.92
CA CYS A 150 7.61 -6.17 -26.08
C CYS A 150 7.69 -4.78 -26.73
N THR A 151 6.87 -4.54 -27.73
CA THR A 151 6.81 -3.26 -28.44
C THR A 151 5.87 -2.26 -27.79
N ALA A 152 5.04 -2.70 -26.84
CA ALA A 152 4.15 -1.80 -26.12
C ALA A 152 4.94 -0.82 -25.24
N PRO A 153 4.51 0.43 -25.14
CA PRO A 153 5.19 1.46 -24.35
C PRO A 153 5.23 1.10 -22.84
N ALA A 154 4.17 0.47 -22.34
CA ALA A 154 4.08 -0.01 -20.96
C ALA A 154 3.55 -1.44 -20.91
N ARG A 155 3.89 -2.16 -19.86
CA ARG A 155 3.32 -3.48 -19.53
C ARG A 155 2.64 -3.39 -18.17
N LEU A 156 1.43 -3.90 -18.09
CA LEU A 156 0.66 -3.94 -16.84
C LEU A 156 0.34 -5.38 -16.48
N ARG A 157 0.48 -5.72 -15.21
CA ARG A 157 -0.02 -6.99 -14.69
C ARG A 157 -1.53 -6.91 -14.55
N ILE A 158 -2.22 -7.89 -15.08
CA ILE A 158 -3.67 -8.00 -14.92
C ILE A 158 -3.97 -8.16 -13.42
N GLY A 159 -4.84 -7.32 -12.90
CA GLY A 159 -5.17 -7.25 -11.48
C GLY A 159 -4.45 -6.10 -10.78
N PRO A 160 -3.23 -6.27 -10.29
CA PRO A 160 -2.63 -5.27 -9.42
C PRO A 160 -2.35 -3.92 -10.10
N ASP A 161 -1.69 -3.92 -11.24
CA ASP A 161 -1.34 -2.67 -11.92
C ASP A 161 -2.56 -2.04 -12.60
N TRP A 162 -3.42 -2.88 -13.17
CA TRP A 162 -4.68 -2.42 -13.75
C TRP A 162 -5.61 -1.81 -12.69
N LEU A 163 -5.68 -2.40 -11.51
CA LEU A 163 -6.47 -1.87 -10.41
C LEU A 163 -5.95 -0.51 -9.94
N ALA A 164 -4.63 -0.36 -9.82
CA ALA A 164 -3.99 0.91 -9.48
C ALA A 164 -4.30 1.98 -10.54
N TYR A 165 -4.15 1.64 -11.80
CA TYR A 165 -4.45 2.52 -12.91
C TYR A 165 -5.91 2.98 -12.88
N ALA A 166 -6.85 2.04 -12.83
CA ALA A 166 -8.27 2.36 -12.78
C ALA A 166 -8.63 3.16 -11.51
N GLY A 167 -8.05 2.79 -10.36
CA GLY A 167 -8.33 3.43 -9.08
C GLY A 167 -7.88 4.90 -9.00
N ASN A 168 -6.81 5.27 -9.69
CA ASN A 168 -6.35 6.66 -9.72
C ASN A 168 -7.18 7.56 -10.66
N TRP A 169 -8.06 6.97 -11.46
CA TRP A 169 -8.96 7.71 -12.34
C TRP A 169 -10.33 8.01 -11.71
N PHE A 170 -10.68 7.39 -10.58
CA PHE A 170 -11.93 7.54 -9.86
C PHE A 170 -11.77 8.25 -8.51
#